data_6bacc4f61f65e80a347f4a10bccf50e8
#
_entry.id   6bacc4f61f65e80a347f4a10bccf50e8
#
_cell.length_a   1.000
_cell.length_b   1.000
_cell.length_c   1.000
_cell.angle_alpha   90.00
_cell.angle_beta   90.00
_cell.angle_gamma   90.00
#
_symmetry.space_group_name_H-M   'P 1'
#
loop_
_entity.id
_entity.type
_entity.pdbx_description
1 polymer ?
#
loop_
_entity_poly.entity_id
_entity_poly.type
_entity_poly.pdbx_seq_one_letter_code
_entity_poly.pdbx_strand_id
1 'polypeptide(L)' 'MNVMISYENLWLTMARKGVTQYALIKKHGVSPAQITRLKRGESVSTHTIDMFCRILDCNVSDIMAYVPDERT' A
#
# COMPACT_ATOMS: atom_id res chain seq x y z
N MET A 1 -8.24 16.57 -14.27
CA MET A 1 -8.15 15.60 -14.63
C MET A 1 -7.48 14.66 -13.87
N ASN A 2 -6.84 14.91 -13.00
CA ASN A 2 -6.10 13.92 -12.37
C ASN A 2 -6.85 13.31 -11.24
N VAL A 3 -7.04 12.05 -11.35
CA VAL A 3 -7.53 11.27 -10.25
C VAL A 3 -6.48 10.22 -10.02
N MET A 4 -6.33 9.78 -8.80
CA MET A 4 -5.29 8.83 -8.52
C MET A 4 -5.65 7.96 -7.35
N ILE A 5 -5.04 6.80 -7.34
CA ILE A 5 -5.09 5.93 -6.17
C ILE A 5 -3.91 6.32 -5.30
N SER A 6 -4.18 6.55 -4.02
CA SER A 6 -3.16 6.87 -3.04
C SER A 6 -2.93 5.66 -2.16
N TYR A 7 -1.67 5.37 -1.85
CA TYR A 7 -1.32 4.29 -0.92
C TYR A 7 -0.90 4.84 0.44
N GLU A 8 -1.22 6.08 0.71
CA GLU A 8 -0.82 6.69 1.97
C GLU A 8 -1.34 5.92 3.17
N ASN A 9 -2.55 5.39 3.06
CA ASN A 9 -3.15 4.62 4.15
C ASN A 9 -2.35 3.37 4.48
N LEU A 10 -1.67 2.79 3.50
CA LEU A 10 -0.83 1.61 3.74
C LEU A 10 0.25 1.93 4.76
N TRP A 11 0.93 3.07 4.59
CA TRP A 11 2.02 3.44 5.48
C TRP A 11 1.51 3.73 6.89
N LEU A 12 0.33 4.37 6.98
CA LEU A 12 -0.30 4.66 8.26
C LEU A 12 -0.71 3.36 8.96
N THR A 13 -1.27 2.42 8.20
CA THR A 13 -1.69 1.13 8.77
C THR A 13 -0.49 0.34 9.25
N MET A 14 0.60 0.33 8.49
CA MET A 14 1.83 -0.34 8.91
C MET A 14 2.35 0.24 10.21
N ALA A 15 2.37 1.57 10.30
CA ALA A 15 2.84 2.23 11.53
C ALA A 15 1.95 1.87 12.71
N ARG A 16 0.63 1.89 12.51
CA ARG A 16 -0.31 1.57 13.57
C ARG A 16 -0.16 0.15 14.06
N LYS A 17 0.17 -0.77 13.15
CA LYS A 17 0.30 -2.19 13.48
C LYS A 17 1.72 -2.60 13.82
N GLY A 18 2.66 -1.65 13.78
CA GLY A 18 4.04 -1.94 14.13
C GLY A 18 4.79 -2.80 13.12
N VAL A 19 4.37 -2.74 11.86
CA VAL A 19 5.02 -3.52 10.79
C VAL A 19 5.92 -2.59 9.99
N THR A 20 7.19 -2.94 9.90
CA THR A 20 8.17 -2.14 9.16
C THR A 20 8.35 -2.68 7.74
N GLN A 21 8.95 -1.86 6.86
CA GLN A 21 9.30 -2.33 5.53
C GLN A 21 10.28 -3.48 5.59
N TYR A 22 11.21 -3.42 6.54
CA TYR A 22 12.16 -4.50 6.75
C TYR A 22 11.44 -5.80 7.06
N ALA A 23 10.43 -5.74 7.92
CA ALA A 23 9.65 -6.93 8.28
C ALA A 23 8.90 -7.48 7.06
N LEU A 24 8.35 -6.61 6.23
CA LEU A 24 7.67 -7.04 5.01
C LEU A 24 8.60 -7.86 4.13
N ILE A 25 9.83 -7.40 3.97
CA ILE A 25 10.80 -8.06 3.11
C ILE A 25 11.30 -9.35 3.75
N LYS A 26 11.70 -9.28 5.02
CA LYS A 26 12.39 -10.40 5.68
C LYS A 26 11.45 -11.47 6.20
N LYS A 27 10.31 -11.07 6.75
CA LYS A 27 9.39 -12.03 7.34
C LYS A 27 8.31 -12.49 6.38
N HIS A 28 7.87 -11.60 5.50
CA HIS A 28 6.72 -11.88 4.65
C HIS A 28 7.09 -12.07 3.19
N GLY A 29 8.36 -11.93 2.85
CA GLY A 29 8.83 -12.19 1.50
C GLY A 29 8.35 -11.19 0.47
N VAL A 30 8.01 -9.97 0.88
CA VAL A 30 7.58 -8.94 -0.06
C VAL A 30 8.78 -8.44 -0.83
N SER A 31 8.64 -8.35 -2.16
CA SER A 31 9.70 -7.87 -3.02
C SER A 31 9.98 -6.39 -2.76
N PRO A 32 11.25 -5.99 -2.63
CA PRO A 32 11.58 -4.56 -2.52
C PRO A 32 11.04 -3.74 -3.69
N ALA A 33 10.94 -4.34 -4.88
CA ALA A 33 10.40 -3.65 -6.05
C ALA A 33 8.94 -3.26 -5.85
N GLN A 34 8.15 -4.11 -5.19
CA GLN A 34 6.75 -3.79 -4.91
C GLN A 34 6.65 -2.61 -3.96
N ILE A 35 7.51 -2.57 -2.95
CA ILE A 35 7.52 -1.47 -2.01
C ILE A 35 7.87 -0.17 -2.72
N THR A 36 8.85 -0.21 -3.63
CA THR A 36 9.25 0.96 -4.40
C THR A 36 8.09 1.46 -5.26
N ARG A 37 7.36 0.55 -5.91
CA ARG A 37 6.20 0.92 -6.72
C ARG A 37 5.13 1.62 -5.90
N LEU A 38 4.86 1.08 -4.72
CA LEU A 38 3.88 1.68 -3.82
C LEU A 38 4.30 3.06 -3.36
N LYS A 39 5.59 3.24 -3.07
CA LYS A 39 6.10 4.56 -2.68
C LYS A 39 5.97 5.58 -3.79
N ARG A 40 6.07 5.13 -5.04
CA ARG A 40 5.94 6.02 -6.21
C ARG A 40 4.50 6.25 -6.62
N GLY A 41 3.56 5.55 -6.00
CA GLY A 41 2.16 5.65 -6.38
C GLY A 41 1.84 4.95 -7.68
N GLU A 42 2.66 3.98 -8.08
CA GLU A 42 2.45 3.24 -9.32
C GLU A 42 1.42 2.15 -9.14
N SER A 43 0.86 1.68 -10.25
CA SER A 43 -0.13 0.62 -10.20
C SER A 43 0.47 -0.69 -9.72
N VAL A 44 -0.30 -1.41 -8.94
CA VAL A 44 0.06 -2.77 -8.52
C VAL A 44 -1.16 -3.65 -8.78
N SER A 45 -0.95 -4.95 -8.82
CA SER A 45 -2.04 -5.88 -9.07
C SER A 45 -2.91 -6.03 -7.82
N THR A 46 -4.15 -6.47 -8.03
CA THR A 46 -5.03 -6.77 -6.90
C THR A 46 -4.47 -7.92 -6.07
N HIS A 47 -3.67 -8.81 -6.68
CA HIS A 47 -3.00 -9.86 -5.94
C HIS A 47 -2.06 -9.26 -4.90
N THR A 48 -1.35 -8.19 -5.24
CA THR A 48 -0.47 -7.50 -4.31
C THR A 48 -1.28 -6.87 -3.18
N ILE A 49 -2.41 -6.26 -3.50
CA ILE A 49 -3.29 -5.68 -2.49
C ILE A 49 -3.81 -6.76 -1.55
N ASP A 50 -4.24 -7.90 -2.11
CA ASP A 50 -4.70 -9.01 -1.30
C ASP A 50 -3.62 -9.48 -0.32
N MET A 51 -2.40 -9.55 -0.80
CA MET A 51 -1.27 -9.97 0.04
C MET A 51 -1.08 -9.03 1.22
N PHE A 52 -1.12 -7.72 0.98
CA PHE A 52 -0.96 -6.75 2.07
C PHE A 52 -2.11 -6.81 3.05
N CYS A 53 -3.34 -7.03 2.57
CA CYS A 53 -4.47 -7.17 3.47
C CYS A 53 -4.30 -8.37 4.40
N ARG A 54 -3.76 -9.46 3.88
CA ARG A 54 -3.50 -10.65 4.70
C ARG A 54 -2.40 -10.41 5.71
N ILE A 55 -1.30 -9.80 5.27
CA ILE A 55 -0.16 -9.56 6.15
C ILE A 55 -0.54 -8.63 7.29
N LEU A 56 -1.30 -7.58 6.98
CA LEU A 56 -1.64 -6.56 7.96
C LEU A 56 -2.97 -6.82 8.63
N ASP A 57 -3.68 -7.85 8.19
CA ASP A 57 -5.01 -8.20 8.72
C ASP A 57 -5.90 -6.95 8.71
N CYS A 58 -6.12 -6.42 7.50
CA CYS A 58 -6.86 -5.18 7.33
C CYS A 58 -7.68 -5.23 6.04
N ASN A 59 -8.44 -4.17 5.81
CA ASN A 59 -9.28 -4.05 4.62
C ASN A 59 -8.55 -3.28 3.52
N VAL A 60 -9.10 -3.34 2.32
CA VAL A 60 -8.56 -2.61 1.17
C VAL A 60 -8.47 -1.11 1.47
N SER A 61 -9.46 -0.56 2.17
CA SER A 61 -9.49 0.87 2.50
C SER A 61 -8.35 1.26 3.44
N ASP A 62 -7.73 0.30 4.12
CA ASP A 62 -6.56 0.56 4.95
C ASP A 62 -5.27 0.54 4.16
N ILE A 63 -5.35 0.20 2.88
CA ILE A 63 -4.19 0.11 1.99
C ILE A 63 -4.18 1.28 1.00
N MET A 64 -5.34 1.57 0.40
CA MET A 64 -5.42 2.52 -0.69
C MET A 64 -6.72 3.29 -0.64
N ALA A 65 -6.72 4.44 -1.30
CA ALA A 65 -7.88 5.29 -1.39
C ALA A 65 -7.90 6.01 -2.73
N TYR A 66 -9.08 6.33 -3.20
CA TYR A 66 -9.25 7.11 -4.41
C TYR A 66 -9.19 8.59 -4.03
N VAL A 67 -8.33 9.33 -4.69
CA VAL A 67 -8.17 10.75 -4.42
C VAL A 67 -8.42 11.52 -5.72
N PRO A 68 -9.55 12.21 -5.84
CA PRO A 68 -9.80 13.00 -7.04
C PRO A 68 -8.96 14.27 -7.06
N ASP A 69 -8.68 14.74 -8.26
CA ASP A 69 -7.94 15.98 -8.43
C ASP A 69 -8.91 17.14 -8.21
N GLU A 70 -8.66 17.97 -7.22
CA GLU A 70 -9.53 19.08 -6.87
C GLU A 70 -9.27 20.34 -7.68
N ARG A 71 -8.28 20.31 -8.55
CA ARG A 71 -7.95 21.50 -9.33
C ARG A 71 -8.78 21.65 -10.58
N THR A 72 -9.58 20.72 -10.91
CA THR A 72 -10.39 20.80 -12.12
C THR A 72 -11.60 21.66 -11.98
#